data_48952bf748768eb33ea6e56a5f1a451f
#
_entry.id   48952bf748768eb33ea6e56a5f1a451f
#
_cell.length_a   1.000
_cell.length_b   1.000
_cell.length_c   1.000
_cell.angle_alpha   90.00
_cell.angle_beta   90.00
_cell.angle_gamma   90.00
#
_symmetry.space_group_name_H-M   'P 1'
#
loop_
_entity.id
_entity.type
_entity.pdbx_description
1 polymer ?
#
loop_
_entity_poly.entity_id
_entity_poly.type
_entity_poly.pdbx_seq_one_letter_code
_entity_poly.pdbx_strand_id
1 'polypeptide(L)'
;YHERNDGGEIGIILNLTPSYPRSQNPADVKAAHIADLMFNRSFLDPALRGSYPEDLVALLAQYDQLPACQPGDKELLAAGVVDLLGINYYQPRRIQCRDSQVNPESPFMPGWFFSAYEMPGSKMTPYRGWEIYEKGVYDILTRLRVEYGNPRCYISENGMGVENEQRFERDGQIQDDYRIEFVRDHLKWLHKGISEGSRCLGYHMWTFIDNWSWCNAYKNRYGFVSLDLESQKRTIKKS
;
A
#
# COMPACT_ATOMS: atom_id res chain seq x y z
N TYR A 1 13.35 -18.89 12.21
CA TYR A 1 12.01 -19.51 12.28
C TYR A 1 12.03 -20.91 11.66
N HIS A 2 12.49 -21.06 10.43
CA HIS A 2 12.57 -22.33 9.72
C HIS A 2 13.51 -23.36 10.38
N GLU A 3 14.48 -22.91 11.15
CA GLU A 3 15.38 -23.78 11.92
C GLU A 3 14.66 -24.69 12.92
N ARG A 4 13.44 -24.32 13.34
CA ARG A 4 12.62 -25.15 14.23
C ARG A 4 12.08 -26.42 13.57
N ASN A 5 12.03 -26.40 12.22
CA ASN A 5 11.56 -27.54 11.41
C ASN A 5 10.19 -28.09 11.84
N ASP A 6 9.29 -27.22 12.26
CA ASP A 6 7.94 -27.57 12.73
C ASP A 6 6.88 -27.46 11.62
N GLY A 7 7.30 -27.19 10.38
CA GLY A 7 6.43 -27.03 9.21
C GLY A 7 5.66 -25.71 9.18
N GLY A 8 5.95 -24.79 10.08
CA GLY A 8 5.34 -23.47 10.08
C GLY A 8 5.82 -22.60 8.92
N GLU A 9 5.04 -21.58 8.60
CA GLU A 9 5.36 -20.58 7.57
C GLU A 9 5.52 -19.20 8.21
N ILE A 10 6.38 -18.36 7.63
CA ILE A 10 6.57 -16.98 8.05
C ILE A 10 6.23 -16.03 6.91
N GLY A 11 5.50 -14.97 7.22
CA GLY A 11 5.14 -13.92 6.29
C GLY A 11 5.49 -12.54 6.80
N ILE A 12 5.46 -11.58 5.89
CA ILE A 12 5.53 -10.15 6.20
C ILE A 12 4.34 -9.45 5.58
N ILE A 13 3.85 -8.40 6.23
CA ILE A 13 2.83 -7.51 5.68
C ILE A 13 3.50 -6.22 5.22
N LEU A 14 3.28 -5.87 3.96
CA LEU A 14 3.83 -4.66 3.35
C LEU A 14 2.71 -3.76 2.84
N ASN A 15 2.83 -2.46 3.12
CA ASN A 15 1.98 -1.44 2.51
C ASN A 15 2.51 -1.14 1.11
N LEU A 16 1.87 -1.69 0.09
CA LEU A 16 2.27 -1.49 -1.30
C LEU A 16 1.40 -0.40 -1.96
N THR A 17 2.08 0.64 -2.42
CA THR A 17 1.45 1.80 -3.06
C THR A 17 2.01 1.95 -4.47
N PRO A 18 1.38 1.36 -5.51
CA PRO A 18 1.88 1.43 -6.88
C PRO A 18 2.13 2.87 -7.31
N SER A 19 3.30 3.12 -7.88
CA SER A 19 3.73 4.45 -8.31
C SER A 19 3.48 4.62 -9.81
N TYR A 20 2.58 5.54 -10.18
CA TYR A 20 2.21 5.82 -11.57
C TYR A 20 2.76 7.16 -12.00
N PRO A 21 3.50 7.24 -13.12
CA PRO A 21 3.99 8.51 -13.65
C PRO A 21 2.84 9.38 -14.15
N ARG A 22 2.99 10.69 -14.03
CA ARG A 22 2.04 11.68 -14.56
C ARG A 22 1.87 11.56 -16.07
N SER A 23 2.97 11.25 -16.78
CA SER A 23 2.98 11.14 -18.23
C SER A 23 4.01 10.10 -18.68
N GLN A 24 4.07 9.86 -20.00
CA GLN A 24 5.12 9.05 -20.63
C GLN A 24 6.43 9.83 -20.85
N ASN A 25 6.53 11.06 -20.37
CA ASN A 25 7.79 11.78 -20.39
C ASN A 25 8.85 11.01 -19.59
N PRO A 26 10.07 10.79 -20.15
CA PRO A 26 11.13 10.05 -19.46
C PRO A 26 11.44 10.58 -18.05
N ALA A 27 11.30 11.88 -17.81
CA ALA A 27 11.52 12.48 -16.49
C ALA A 27 10.45 12.03 -15.48
N ASP A 28 9.18 11.97 -15.87
CA ASP A 28 8.08 11.48 -15.02
C ASP A 28 8.19 9.98 -14.77
N VAL A 29 8.55 9.21 -15.80
CA VAL A 29 8.77 7.76 -15.71
C VAL A 29 9.92 7.45 -14.74
N LYS A 30 11.05 8.18 -14.86
CA LYS A 30 12.18 8.05 -13.94
C LYS A 30 11.79 8.42 -12.51
N ALA A 31 11.04 9.49 -12.33
CA ALA A 31 10.55 9.92 -11.02
C ALA A 31 9.66 8.85 -10.37
N ALA A 32 8.72 8.26 -11.10
CA ALA A 32 7.87 7.18 -10.62
C ALA A 32 8.66 5.90 -10.31
N HIS A 33 9.68 5.58 -11.10
CA HIS A 33 10.58 4.46 -10.83
C HIS A 33 11.33 4.66 -9.49
N ILE A 34 11.91 5.84 -9.27
CA ILE A 34 12.60 6.13 -8.00
C ILE A 34 11.63 6.08 -6.82
N ALA A 35 10.41 6.60 -6.98
CA ALA A 35 9.38 6.48 -5.94
C ALA A 35 9.04 5.02 -5.62
N ASP A 36 8.96 4.18 -6.63
CA ASP A 36 8.72 2.74 -6.47
C ASP A 36 9.90 2.04 -5.77
N LEU A 37 11.14 2.37 -6.12
CA LEU A 37 12.33 1.87 -5.44
C LEU A 37 12.29 2.20 -3.93
N MET A 38 11.97 3.45 -3.60
CA MET A 38 12.02 3.92 -2.21
C MET A 38 10.86 3.45 -1.35
N PHE A 39 9.66 3.29 -1.92
CA PHE A 39 8.46 3.02 -1.13
C PHE A 39 7.91 1.60 -1.24
N ASN A 40 8.27 0.87 -2.28
CA ASN A 40 7.81 -0.51 -2.48
C ASN A 40 8.99 -1.48 -2.52
N ARG A 41 9.92 -1.32 -3.45
CA ARG A 41 10.97 -2.30 -3.71
C ARG A 41 12.03 -2.37 -2.61
N SER A 42 12.25 -1.29 -1.86
CA SER A 42 13.11 -1.27 -0.67
C SER A 42 12.65 -2.27 0.42
N PHE A 43 11.39 -2.67 0.42
CA PHE A 43 10.83 -3.67 1.32
C PHE A 43 10.53 -4.99 0.62
N LEU A 44 9.98 -4.91 -0.59
CA LEU A 44 9.50 -6.07 -1.33
C LEU A 44 10.64 -6.95 -1.84
N ASP A 45 11.71 -6.33 -2.40
CA ASP A 45 12.84 -7.09 -2.95
C ASP A 45 13.60 -7.85 -1.85
N PRO A 46 13.99 -7.27 -0.70
CA PRO A 46 14.61 -8.05 0.36
C PRO A 46 13.69 -9.15 0.94
N ALA A 47 12.39 -8.90 1.02
CA ALA A 47 11.45 -9.89 1.54
C ALA A 47 11.25 -11.11 0.61
N LEU A 48 11.24 -10.90 -0.71
CA LEU A 48 10.95 -11.96 -1.70
C LEU A 48 12.14 -12.42 -2.52
N ARG A 49 13.20 -11.60 -2.63
CA ARG A 49 14.41 -11.90 -3.41
C ARG A 49 15.67 -12.03 -2.56
N GLY A 50 15.59 -11.66 -1.28
CA GLY A 50 16.73 -11.69 -0.37
C GLY A 50 17.83 -10.67 -0.70
N SER A 51 17.51 -9.61 -1.46
CA SER A 51 18.47 -8.56 -1.82
C SER A 51 17.79 -7.25 -2.09
N TYR A 52 18.48 -6.14 -1.84
CA TYR A 52 17.99 -4.81 -2.23
C TYR A 52 18.15 -4.59 -3.74
N PRO A 53 17.29 -3.76 -4.37
CA PRO A 53 17.44 -3.37 -5.77
C PRO A 53 18.79 -2.68 -6.01
N GLU A 54 19.53 -3.11 -7.02
CA GLU A 54 20.86 -2.56 -7.33
C GLU A 54 20.81 -1.06 -7.67
N ASP A 55 19.78 -0.63 -8.39
CA ASP A 55 19.55 0.76 -8.76
C ASP A 55 19.20 1.64 -7.54
N LEU A 56 18.51 1.11 -6.53
CA LEU A 56 18.32 1.81 -5.24
C LEU A 56 19.65 1.95 -4.50
N VAL A 57 20.43 0.89 -4.40
CA VAL A 57 21.74 0.90 -3.74
C VAL A 57 22.66 1.90 -4.43
N ALA A 58 22.73 1.88 -5.76
CA ALA A 58 23.53 2.82 -6.53
C ALA A 58 23.06 4.28 -6.33
N LEU A 59 21.76 4.52 -6.29
CA LEU A 59 21.21 5.85 -6.03
C LEU A 59 21.61 6.35 -4.64
N LEU A 60 21.44 5.54 -3.59
CA LEU A 60 21.78 5.93 -2.23
C LEU A 60 23.29 6.17 -2.04
N ALA A 61 24.12 5.38 -2.73
CA ALA A 61 25.56 5.55 -2.72
C ALA A 61 26.01 6.92 -3.26
N GLN A 62 25.33 7.44 -4.31
CA GLN A 62 25.62 8.77 -4.88
C GLN A 62 25.44 9.91 -3.89
N TYR A 63 24.62 9.70 -2.85
CA TYR A 63 24.28 10.71 -1.83
C TYR A 63 24.83 10.37 -0.45
N ASP A 64 25.74 9.39 -0.37
CA ASP A 64 26.33 8.93 0.90
C ASP A 64 25.26 8.48 1.95
N GLN A 65 24.19 7.83 1.46
CA GLN A 65 23.06 7.41 2.28
C GLN A 65 22.98 5.89 2.46
N LEU A 66 24.03 5.16 2.17
CA LEU A 66 24.05 3.72 2.42
C LEU A 66 24.16 3.43 3.92
N PRO A 67 23.33 2.55 4.47
CA PRO A 67 23.50 2.08 5.84
C PRO A 67 24.79 1.27 5.97
N ALA A 68 25.36 1.26 7.16
CA ALA A 68 26.48 0.38 7.48
C ALA A 68 26.01 -1.09 7.44
N CYS A 69 26.70 -1.91 6.66
CA CYS A 69 26.44 -3.33 6.57
C CYS A 69 27.50 -4.11 7.34
N GLN A 70 27.11 -5.20 7.98
CA GLN A 70 27.99 -6.14 8.64
C GLN A 70 28.36 -7.30 7.72
N PRO A 71 29.51 -7.94 7.92
CA PRO A 71 29.81 -9.20 7.25
C PRO A 71 28.75 -10.25 7.56
N GLY A 72 28.19 -10.87 6.51
CA GLY A 72 27.11 -11.86 6.63
C GLY A 72 25.69 -11.33 6.42
N ASP A 73 25.48 -10.01 6.38
CA ASP A 73 24.15 -9.43 6.19
C ASP A 73 23.50 -9.86 4.85
N LYS A 74 24.30 -9.96 3.78
CA LYS A 74 23.81 -10.37 2.46
C LYS A 74 23.34 -11.83 2.46
N GLU A 75 24.11 -12.70 3.09
CA GLU A 75 23.80 -14.11 3.23
C GLU A 75 22.56 -14.30 4.10
N LEU A 76 22.45 -13.52 5.18
CA LEU A 76 21.28 -13.52 6.05
C LEU A 76 20.01 -13.10 5.32
N LEU A 77 20.07 -12.01 4.54
CA LEU A 77 18.95 -11.56 3.71
C LEU A 77 18.54 -12.62 2.67
N ALA A 78 19.52 -13.19 1.97
CA ALA A 78 19.27 -14.21 0.97
C ALA A 78 18.62 -15.47 1.54
N ALA A 79 18.98 -15.84 2.77
CA ALA A 79 18.39 -16.99 3.49
C ALA A 79 17.04 -16.66 4.14
N GLY A 80 16.72 -15.37 4.33
CA GLY A 80 15.58 -14.88 5.10
C GLY A 80 14.34 -14.51 4.27
N VAL A 81 14.19 -15.01 3.04
CA VAL A 81 12.99 -14.76 2.23
C VAL A 81 11.74 -15.37 2.89
N VAL A 82 10.61 -14.71 2.70
CA VAL A 82 9.36 -15.09 3.35
C VAL A 82 8.57 -16.10 2.52
N ASP A 83 7.75 -16.92 3.20
CA ASP A 83 6.88 -17.92 2.57
C ASP A 83 5.57 -17.30 2.05
N LEU A 84 5.14 -16.20 2.66
CA LEU A 84 3.83 -15.60 2.46
C LEU A 84 3.91 -14.07 2.54
N LEU A 85 3.21 -13.38 1.65
CA LEU A 85 3.12 -11.92 1.64
C LEU A 85 1.72 -11.44 1.99
N GLY A 86 1.60 -10.61 3.04
CA GLY A 86 0.42 -9.78 3.27
C GLY A 86 0.56 -8.43 2.55
N ILE A 87 -0.52 -7.93 2.00
CA ILE A 87 -0.55 -6.69 1.22
C ILE A 87 -1.58 -5.75 1.81
N ASN A 88 -1.12 -4.61 2.31
CA ASN A 88 -1.99 -3.48 2.64
C ASN A 88 -2.03 -2.55 1.42
N TYR A 89 -3.22 -2.34 0.86
CA TYR A 89 -3.44 -1.42 -0.25
C TYR A 89 -4.60 -0.49 0.01
N TYR A 90 -4.37 0.82 -0.12
CA TYR A 90 -5.40 1.83 0.11
C TYR A 90 -5.57 2.80 -1.06
N GLN A 91 -4.48 3.19 -1.70
CA GLN A 91 -4.48 4.20 -2.77
C GLN A 91 -3.25 4.06 -3.65
N PRO A 92 -3.26 4.58 -4.88
CA PRO A 92 -2.08 4.70 -5.72
C PRO A 92 -1.19 5.86 -5.26
N ARG A 93 0.01 5.89 -5.78
CA ARG A 93 0.91 7.06 -5.71
C ARG A 93 1.05 7.66 -7.10
N ARG A 94 0.56 8.88 -7.27
CA ARG A 94 0.72 9.63 -8.52
C ARG A 94 1.97 10.48 -8.44
N ILE A 95 2.88 10.29 -9.39
CA ILE A 95 4.23 10.84 -9.35
C ILE A 95 4.51 11.67 -10.61
N GLN A 96 5.12 12.82 -10.42
CA GLN A 96 5.70 13.64 -11.48
C GLN A 96 7.15 13.98 -11.16
N CYS A 97 7.93 14.33 -12.18
CA CYS A 97 9.24 14.91 -11.98
C CYS A 97 9.13 16.24 -11.20
N ARG A 98 10.17 16.62 -10.52
CA ARG A 98 10.23 17.92 -9.84
C ARG A 98 10.37 19.05 -10.86
N ASP A 99 9.70 20.16 -10.57
CA ASP A 99 9.80 21.40 -11.34
C ASP A 99 10.88 22.34 -10.78
N SER A 100 11.39 22.07 -9.58
CA SER A 100 12.35 22.92 -8.86
C SER A 100 13.63 22.19 -8.52
N GLN A 101 14.72 22.96 -8.39
CA GLN A 101 15.97 22.41 -7.91
C GLN A 101 15.88 22.04 -6.42
N VAL A 102 16.64 21.02 -6.06
CA VAL A 102 16.80 20.61 -4.66
C VAL A 102 17.76 21.56 -3.95
N ASN A 103 17.41 21.98 -2.74
CA ASN A 103 18.40 22.59 -1.86
C ASN A 103 19.34 21.50 -1.31
N PRO A 104 20.62 21.48 -1.70
CA PRO A 104 21.55 20.43 -1.27
C PRO A 104 21.84 20.44 0.24
N GLU A 105 21.53 21.53 0.94
CA GLU A 105 21.67 21.64 2.40
C GLU A 105 20.46 21.08 3.16
N SER A 106 19.36 20.78 2.44
CA SER A 106 18.19 20.16 3.08
C SER A 106 18.47 18.68 3.42
N PRO A 107 17.83 18.13 4.47
CA PRO A 107 17.95 16.71 4.77
C PRO A 107 17.58 15.85 3.54
N PHE A 108 18.34 14.77 3.33
CA PHE A 108 18.05 13.82 2.29
C PHE A 108 16.66 13.21 2.47
N MET A 109 15.81 13.34 1.46
CA MET A 109 14.42 12.90 1.50
C MET A 109 13.96 12.41 0.11
N PRO A 110 13.01 11.49 0.03
CA PRO A 110 12.45 11.05 -1.26
C PRO A 110 11.98 12.20 -2.14
N GLY A 111 11.47 13.28 -1.55
CA GLY A 111 11.09 14.50 -2.23
C GLY A 111 12.20 15.21 -3.00
N TRP A 112 13.45 14.77 -2.90
CA TRP A 112 14.55 15.27 -3.76
C TRP A 112 14.36 14.82 -5.22
N PHE A 113 13.71 13.69 -5.46
CA PHE A 113 13.68 13.03 -6.76
C PHE A 113 12.35 13.18 -7.50
N PHE A 114 11.27 13.46 -6.77
CA PHE A 114 9.93 13.53 -7.36
C PHE A 114 8.97 14.36 -6.52
N SER A 115 7.83 14.70 -7.11
CA SER A 115 6.68 15.29 -6.41
C SER A 115 5.46 14.41 -6.61
N ALA A 116 4.56 14.43 -5.63
CA ALA A 116 3.22 13.91 -5.82
C ALA A 116 2.40 14.89 -6.67
N TYR A 117 1.39 14.37 -7.39
CA TYR A 117 0.41 15.21 -8.07
C TYR A 117 -0.99 14.59 -7.91
N GLU A 118 -2.01 15.42 -8.01
CA GLU A 118 -3.39 14.97 -8.05
C GLU A 118 -3.81 14.78 -9.51
N MET A 119 -4.25 13.56 -9.86
CA MET A 119 -4.71 13.25 -11.20
C MET A 119 -6.09 13.87 -11.41
N PRO A 120 -6.27 14.77 -12.41
CA PRO A 120 -7.57 15.37 -12.67
C PRO A 120 -8.65 14.32 -12.94
N GLY A 121 -9.81 14.48 -12.30
CA GLY A 121 -10.95 13.57 -12.46
C GLY A 121 -10.85 12.26 -11.67
N SER A 122 -9.85 12.11 -10.83
CA SER A 122 -9.76 10.94 -9.92
C SER A 122 -10.94 10.88 -8.96
N LYS A 123 -11.44 9.67 -8.73
CA LYS A 123 -12.42 9.39 -7.68
C LYS A 123 -11.73 9.45 -6.33
N MET A 124 -12.22 10.29 -5.44
CA MET A 124 -11.62 10.50 -4.12
C MET A 124 -12.50 9.95 -3.02
N THR A 125 -11.86 9.48 -1.94
CA THR A 125 -12.61 9.11 -0.72
C THR A 125 -13.26 10.36 -0.13
N PRO A 126 -14.54 10.28 0.30
CA PRO A 126 -15.22 11.43 0.88
C PRO A 126 -14.45 11.98 2.10
N TYR A 127 -14.00 13.23 1.98
CA TYR A 127 -13.32 13.99 3.06
C TYR A 127 -11.98 13.46 3.59
N ARG A 128 -11.48 12.34 3.09
CA ARG A 128 -10.14 11.82 3.43
C ARG A 128 -9.06 12.30 2.46
N GLY A 129 -9.44 12.55 1.21
CA GLY A 129 -8.53 13.00 0.16
C GLY A 129 -7.62 11.90 -0.39
N TRP A 130 -7.97 10.63 -0.22
CA TRP A 130 -7.28 9.51 -0.86
C TRP A 130 -7.96 9.13 -2.17
N GLU A 131 -7.17 8.89 -3.20
CA GLU A 131 -7.68 8.41 -4.47
C GLU A 131 -8.21 6.98 -4.33
N ILE A 132 -9.41 6.74 -4.84
CA ILE A 132 -9.97 5.40 -5.01
C ILE A 132 -9.53 4.91 -6.38
N TYR A 133 -8.66 3.91 -6.40
CA TYR A 133 -8.15 3.30 -7.63
C TYR A 133 -8.15 1.78 -7.50
N GLU A 134 -9.26 1.18 -7.81
CA GLU A 134 -9.57 -0.23 -7.57
C GLU A 134 -8.64 -1.17 -8.35
N LYS A 135 -8.23 -0.72 -9.56
CA LYS A 135 -7.29 -1.47 -10.41
C LYS A 135 -5.90 -1.66 -9.77
N GLY A 136 -5.54 -0.84 -8.78
CA GLY A 136 -4.25 -0.96 -8.10
C GLY A 136 -4.01 -2.33 -7.45
N VAL A 137 -5.06 -2.97 -6.95
CA VAL A 137 -4.97 -4.36 -6.43
C VAL A 137 -4.55 -5.33 -7.54
N TYR A 138 -5.16 -5.22 -8.72
CA TYR A 138 -4.81 -6.04 -9.87
C TYR A 138 -3.38 -5.78 -10.34
N ASP A 139 -2.95 -4.51 -10.40
CA ASP A 139 -1.61 -4.14 -10.83
C ASP A 139 -0.53 -4.72 -9.88
N ILE A 140 -0.79 -4.68 -8.55
CA ILE A 140 0.08 -5.32 -7.55
C ILE A 140 0.15 -6.83 -7.78
N LEU A 141 -0.98 -7.51 -7.92
CA LEU A 141 -1.03 -8.96 -8.12
C LEU A 141 -0.34 -9.37 -9.43
N THR A 142 -0.55 -8.61 -10.50
CA THR A 142 0.09 -8.85 -11.79
C THR A 142 1.61 -8.70 -11.68
N ARG A 143 2.07 -7.66 -10.99
CA ARG A 143 3.48 -7.44 -10.74
C ARG A 143 4.10 -8.59 -9.93
N LEU A 144 3.47 -9.01 -8.85
CA LEU A 144 3.94 -10.14 -8.05
C LEU A 144 4.04 -11.42 -8.87
N ARG A 145 3.05 -11.66 -9.74
CA ARG A 145 3.04 -12.82 -10.63
C ARG A 145 4.18 -12.78 -11.66
N VAL A 146 4.39 -11.63 -12.29
CA VAL A 146 5.31 -11.50 -13.42
C VAL A 146 6.75 -11.29 -12.97
N GLU A 147 6.96 -10.46 -11.94
CA GLU A 147 8.31 -10.02 -11.55
C GLU A 147 8.86 -10.76 -10.33
N TYR A 148 8.02 -11.37 -9.48
CA TYR A 148 8.42 -11.97 -8.20
C TYR A 148 8.12 -13.47 -8.09
N GLY A 149 7.95 -14.17 -9.23
CA GLY A 149 7.73 -15.62 -9.22
C GLY A 149 6.37 -16.05 -8.65
N ASN A 150 5.38 -15.14 -8.62
CA ASN A 150 4.02 -15.42 -8.18
C ASN A 150 3.94 -15.97 -6.74
N PRO A 151 4.44 -15.25 -5.73
CA PRO A 151 4.40 -15.71 -4.35
C PRO A 151 2.96 -15.88 -3.86
N ARG A 152 2.78 -16.74 -2.87
CA ARG A 152 1.52 -16.80 -2.12
C ARG A 152 1.32 -15.48 -1.39
N CYS A 153 0.15 -14.90 -1.55
CA CYS A 153 -0.17 -13.64 -0.88
C CYS A 153 -1.64 -13.57 -0.48
N TYR A 154 -1.99 -12.56 0.29
CA TYR A 154 -3.36 -12.15 0.56
C TYR A 154 -3.43 -10.65 0.75
N ILE A 155 -4.57 -10.06 0.48
CA ILE A 155 -4.83 -8.67 0.83
C ILE A 155 -5.12 -8.64 2.33
N SER A 156 -4.16 -8.15 3.11
CA SER A 156 -4.26 -8.08 4.58
C SER A 156 -5.03 -6.86 5.05
N GLU A 157 -4.98 -5.77 4.26
CA GLU A 157 -5.81 -4.59 4.50
C GLU A 157 -6.19 -3.93 3.18
N ASN A 158 -7.46 -3.58 3.06
CA ASN A 158 -7.99 -2.67 2.04
C ASN A 158 -9.25 -2.03 2.60
N GLY A 159 -9.40 -0.73 2.47
CA GLY A 159 -10.54 -0.03 3.05
C GLY A 159 -10.53 1.46 2.76
N MET A 160 -11.59 2.13 3.18
CA MET A 160 -11.70 3.58 3.07
C MET A 160 -12.12 4.21 4.38
N GLY A 161 -11.38 5.24 4.78
CA GLY A 161 -11.75 6.08 5.90
C GLY A 161 -12.61 7.25 5.45
N VAL A 162 -13.68 7.50 6.18
CA VAL A 162 -14.61 8.61 5.88
C VAL A 162 -14.72 9.50 7.11
N GLU A 163 -14.43 10.79 6.93
CA GLU A 163 -14.59 11.79 7.97
C GLU A 163 -16.04 12.24 8.06
N ASN A 164 -16.51 12.51 9.30
CA ASN A 164 -17.85 13.05 9.53
C ASN A 164 -18.97 12.14 9.00
N GLU A 165 -18.86 10.86 9.21
CA GLU A 165 -19.74 9.83 8.63
C GLU A 165 -21.19 9.94 9.10
N GLN A 166 -21.45 10.59 10.27
CA GLN A 166 -22.79 10.87 10.80
C GLN A 166 -23.71 11.61 9.84
N ARG A 167 -23.17 12.41 8.91
CA ARG A 167 -24.00 13.08 7.87
C ARG A 167 -24.69 12.11 6.92
N PHE A 168 -24.25 10.86 6.85
CA PHE A 168 -24.88 9.80 6.08
C PHE A 168 -25.87 8.97 6.89
N GLU A 169 -26.10 9.33 8.16
CA GLU A 169 -27.07 8.62 9.00
C GLU A 169 -28.50 8.92 8.55
N ARG A 170 -29.29 7.84 8.46
CA ARG A 170 -30.73 7.88 8.25
C ARG A 170 -31.37 6.78 9.11
N ASP A 171 -32.39 7.12 9.82
CA ASP A 171 -33.14 6.20 10.67
C ASP A 171 -32.25 5.41 11.66
N GLY A 172 -31.22 6.07 12.21
CA GLY A 172 -30.28 5.49 13.17
C GLY A 172 -29.21 4.57 12.57
N GLN A 173 -29.07 4.55 11.24
CA GLN A 173 -28.09 3.74 10.55
C GLN A 173 -27.29 4.57 9.54
N ILE A 174 -25.99 4.38 9.51
CA ILE A 174 -25.11 4.99 8.48
C ILE A 174 -25.38 4.31 7.13
N GLN A 175 -25.75 5.09 6.13
CA GLN A 175 -26.00 4.64 4.75
C GLN A 175 -24.69 4.78 3.96
N ASP A 176 -23.82 3.81 4.08
CA ASP A 176 -22.47 3.83 3.50
C ASP A 176 -22.38 3.08 2.16
N ASP A 177 -23.27 3.40 1.23
CA ASP A 177 -23.28 2.84 -0.14
C ASP A 177 -21.92 3.03 -0.83
N TYR A 178 -21.22 4.13 -0.54
CA TYR A 178 -19.87 4.40 -1.03
C TYR A 178 -18.87 3.31 -0.59
N ARG A 179 -19.04 2.70 0.60
CA ARG A 179 -18.20 1.61 1.08
C ARG A 179 -18.53 0.31 0.37
N ILE A 180 -19.81 0.03 0.16
CA ILE A 180 -20.27 -1.12 -0.61
C ILE A 180 -19.69 -1.08 -2.04
N GLU A 181 -19.76 0.08 -2.69
CA GLU A 181 -19.17 0.29 -4.03
C GLU A 181 -17.66 0.08 -4.02
N PHE A 182 -16.97 0.68 -3.06
CA PHE A 182 -15.52 0.56 -2.90
C PHE A 182 -15.10 -0.92 -2.82
N VAL A 183 -15.70 -1.68 -1.91
CA VAL A 183 -15.39 -3.11 -1.72
C VAL A 183 -15.70 -3.92 -2.97
N ARG A 184 -16.92 -3.75 -3.53
CA ARG A 184 -17.33 -4.45 -4.74
C ARG A 184 -16.35 -4.25 -5.90
N ASP A 185 -15.91 -3.02 -6.12
CA ASP A 185 -15.08 -2.69 -7.27
C ASP A 185 -13.62 -3.15 -7.06
N HIS A 186 -13.10 -3.10 -5.84
CA HIS A 186 -11.82 -3.73 -5.51
C HIS A 186 -11.86 -5.26 -5.68
N LEU A 187 -12.93 -5.92 -5.23
CA LEU A 187 -13.10 -7.37 -5.37
C LEU A 187 -13.21 -7.82 -6.84
N LYS A 188 -13.77 -7.01 -7.73
CA LYS A 188 -13.76 -7.30 -9.18
C LYS A 188 -12.35 -7.37 -9.74
N TRP A 189 -11.49 -6.41 -9.38
CA TRP A 189 -10.11 -6.38 -9.84
C TRP A 189 -9.24 -7.47 -9.17
N LEU A 190 -9.49 -7.75 -7.90
CA LEU A 190 -8.91 -8.88 -7.19
C LEU A 190 -9.24 -10.20 -7.90
N HIS A 191 -10.52 -10.44 -8.17
CA HIS A 191 -10.99 -11.63 -8.87
C HIS A 191 -10.34 -11.77 -10.25
N LYS A 192 -10.20 -10.66 -11.00
CA LYS A 192 -9.50 -10.65 -12.28
C LYS A 192 -8.06 -11.11 -12.12
N GLY A 193 -7.31 -10.58 -11.17
CA GLY A 193 -5.93 -11.00 -10.91
C GLY A 193 -5.80 -12.48 -10.57
N ILE A 194 -6.71 -13.00 -9.75
CA ILE A 194 -6.75 -14.43 -9.39
C ILE A 194 -7.10 -15.29 -10.62
N SER A 195 -8.09 -14.88 -11.41
CA SER A 195 -8.50 -15.63 -12.63
C SER A 195 -7.40 -15.70 -13.68
N GLU A 196 -6.45 -14.74 -13.67
CA GLU A 196 -5.26 -14.74 -14.51
C GLU A 196 -4.07 -15.48 -13.89
N GLY A 197 -4.26 -16.15 -12.76
CA GLY A 197 -3.29 -17.04 -12.15
C GLY A 197 -2.49 -16.46 -10.98
N SER A 198 -2.81 -15.28 -10.46
CA SER A 198 -2.16 -14.76 -9.26
C SER A 198 -2.55 -15.59 -8.03
N ARG A 199 -1.57 -15.94 -7.19
CA ARG A 199 -1.77 -16.82 -6.00
C ARG A 199 -2.22 -16.02 -4.78
N CYS A 200 -3.29 -15.22 -4.92
CA CYS A 200 -3.89 -14.51 -3.81
C CYS A 200 -4.91 -15.41 -3.10
N LEU A 201 -4.71 -15.64 -1.81
CA LEU A 201 -5.44 -16.63 -1.01
C LEU A 201 -6.61 -16.04 -0.24
N GLY A 202 -6.67 -14.73 -0.08
CA GLY A 202 -7.73 -14.10 0.70
C GLY A 202 -7.72 -12.58 0.65
N TYR A 203 -8.77 -12.00 1.23
CA TYR A 203 -8.97 -10.56 1.31
C TYR A 203 -9.56 -10.19 2.67
N HIS A 204 -8.95 -9.23 3.33
CA HIS A 204 -9.39 -8.68 4.60
C HIS A 204 -9.70 -7.21 4.43
N MET A 205 -10.93 -6.85 4.78
CA MET A 205 -11.35 -5.44 4.79
C MET A 205 -10.86 -4.74 6.05
N TRP A 206 -10.29 -3.57 5.90
CA TRP A 206 -10.03 -2.66 7.00
C TRP A 206 -11.17 -1.67 7.12
N THR A 207 -12.09 -1.82 8.12
CA THR A 207 -12.02 -2.76 9.24
C THR A 207 -13.42 -3.18 9.68
N PHE A 208 -13.55 -4.16 10.56
CA PHE A 208 -14.82 -4.64 11.09
C PHE A 208 -15.58 -3.55 11.87
N ILE A 209 -14.91 -2.89 12.83
CA ILE A 209 -15.47 -1.82 13.65
C ILE A 209 -14.61 -0.57 13.57
N ASP A 210 -15.22 0.61 13.68
CA ASP A 210 -14.48 1.86 13.76
C ASP A 210 -13.41 1.79 14.84
N ASN A 211 -12.18 2.07 14.46
CA ASN A 211 -11.01 1.99 15.31
C ASN A 211 -10.19 3.27 15.30
N TRP A 212 -9.23 3.33 16.20
CA TRP A 212 -8.24 4.40 16.24
C TRP A 212 -7.28 4.30 15.05
N SER A 213 -7.08 5.42 14.35
CA SER A 213 -6.16 5.52 13.20
C SER A 213 -4.98 6.43 13.55
N TRP A 214 -3.78 5.96 13.35
CA TRP A 214 -2.48 6.52 13.71
C TRP A 214 -2.41 8.06 13.89
N CYS A 215 -2.64 8.82 12.81
CA CYS A 215 -2.53 10.29 12.82
C CYS A 215 -3.88 11.00 12.95
N ASN A 216 -5.00 10.28 12.92
CA ASN A 216 -6.34 10.84 12.82
C ASN A 216 -7.27 10.39 13.94
N ALA A 217 -6.79 9.59 14.88
CA ALA A 217 -7.59 9.00 15.93
C ALA A 217 -8.90 8.40 15.36
N TYR A 218 -10.05 8.81 15.85
CA TYR A 218 -11.37 8.37 15.35
C TYR A 218 -11.99 9.32 14.32
N LYS A 219 -11.23 10.28 13.79
CA LYS A 219 -11.75 11.26 12.84
C LYS A 219 -12.24 10.60 11.55
N ASN A 220 -11.48 9.61 11.05
CA ASN A 220 -11.86 8.81 9.88
C ASN A 220 -12.43 7.47 10.32
N ARG A 221 -13.63 7.16 9.85
CA ARG A 221 -14.35 5.93 10.16
C ARG A 221 -14.16 4.90 9.06
N TYR A 222 -13.67 3.71 9.43
CA TYR A 222 -13.34 2.63 8.49
C TYR A 222 -14.25 1.41 8.62
N GLY A 223 -14.93 1.27 9.76
CA GLY A 223 -15.66 0.06 10.12
C GLY A 223 -16.94 -0.18 9.34
N PHE A 224 -17.36 -1.43 9.27
CA PHE A 224 -18.74 -1.84 8.98
C PHE A 224 -19.67 -1.60 10.17
N VAL A 225 -19.10 -1.52 11.36
CA VAL A 225 -19.80 -1.20 12.60
C VAL A 225 -19.32 0.15 13.09
N SER A 226 -20.23 1.10 13.27
CA SER A 226 -19.93 2.38 13.88
C SER A 226 -19.79 2.23 15.40
N LEU A 227 -18.88 3.00 15.98
CA LEU A 227 -18.61 3.06 17.40
C LEU A 227 -18.88 4.48 17.91
N ASP A 228 -19.83 4.61 18.84
CA ASP A 228 -19.98 5.81 19.66
C ASP A 228 -18.92 5.82 20.76
N LEU A 229 -18.11 6.89 20.80
CA LEU A 229 -16.94 6.93 21.68
C LEU A 229 -17.29 7.18 23.17
N GLU A 230 -18.44 7.77 23.44
CA GLU A 230 -18.88 8.07 24.83
C GLU A 230 -19.59 6.86 25.43
N SER A 231 -20.65 6.41 24.75
CA SER A 231 -21.49 5.31 25.23
C SER A 231 -20.95 3.92 24.93
N GLN A 232 -19.94 3.82 24.06
CA GLN A 232 -19.41 2.55 23.51
C GLN A 232 -20.45 1.73 22.74
N LYS A 233 -21.56 2.35 22.35
CA LYS A 233 -22.60 1.72 21.55
C LYS A 233 -22.06 1.38 20.16
N ARG A 234 -22.37 0.19 19.70
CA ARG A 234 -22.03 -0.33 18.38
C ARG A 234 -23.29 -0.42 17.54
N THR A 235 -23.23 0.13 16.33
CA THR A 235 -24.36 0.10 15.38
C THR A 235 -23.87 -0.38 14.02
N ILE A 236 -24.51 -1.40 13.48
CA ILE A 236 -24.17 -1.94 12.16
C ILE A 236 -24.52 -0.90 11.10
N LYS A 237 -23.58 -0.58 10.22
CA LYS A 237 -23.80 0.27 9.05
C LYS A 237 -24.54 -0.53 7.97
N LYS A 238 -24.88 0.10 6.86
CA LYS A 238 -25.56 -0.56 5.74
C LYS A 238 -24.67 -1.58 5.02
N SER A 239 -23.35 -1.33 4.98
CA SER A 239 -22.33 -2.19 4.36
C SER A 239 -22.07 -3.56 5.11
#